data_681ce357b02cbfe3d58a950b0762f5b5
#
_entry.id   681ce357b02cbfe3d58a950b0762f5b5
#
_cell.length_a   1.000
_cell.length_b   1.000
_cell.length_c   1.000
_cell.angle_alpha   90.00
_cell.angle_beta   90.00
_cell.angle_gamma   90.00
#
_symmetry.space_group_name_H-M   'P 1'
#
loop_
_entity.id
_entity.type
_entity.pdbx_description
1 polymer ?
#
loop_
_entity_poly.entity_id
_entity_poly.type
_entity_poly.pdbx_seq_one_letter_code
_entity_poly.pdbx_strand_id
1 'polypeptide(L)'
;MSVLGRPSSTVRLLDVGCSSGAFLQSALHLGFTAEGVEPSADAAQTARAAGLTVFTGYLEQAQFADASFDAITLIEIVEHLRDAHSLLQECARILKPGGVVLVTTPNAHSWTARAMGARWAGFSLNDMGGHISFFNPHSIGLLATRCGLQTHHIETRNVRFFERGQCNPALHAVAKIAAELLNWPARLAGTGHDLHAYLQRPLQ
;
A
#
# COMPACT_ATOMS: atom_id res chain seq x y z
N MET A 1 -2.22 -17.67 0.00
CA MET A 1 -2.19 -18.03 1.44
C MET A 1 -2.67 -16.82 2.22
N SER A 2 -3.68 -16.95 3.06
CA SER A 2 -4.17 -15.83 3.89
C SER A 2 -3.15 -15.54 4.98
N VAL A 3 -2.62 -14.33 5.03
CA VAL A 3 -1.63 -13.91 6.05
C VAL A 3 -2.22 -14.06 7.47
N LEU A 4 -3.53 -13.89 7.61
CA LEU A 4 -4.23 -14.00 8.89
C LEU A 4 -4.63 -15.44 9.24
N GLY A 5 -4.53 -16.40 8.32
CA GLY A 5 -4.84 -17.82 8.56
C GLY A 5 -6.29 -18.16 8.91
N ARG A 6 -7.24 -17.22 8.69
CA ARG A 6 -8.66 -17.37 9.03
C ARG A 6 -9.59 -16.86 7.93
N PRO A 7 -10.90 -17.25 7.95
CA PRO A 7 -11.86 -16.84 6.94
C PRO A 7 -12.05 -15.32 6.88
N SER A 8 -12.22 -14.76 5.68
CA SER A 8 -12.44 -13.32 5.47
C SER A 8 -13.64 -12.77 6.25
N SER A 9 -14.70 -13.57 6.41
CA SER A 9 -15.91 -13.19 7.15
C SER A 9 -15.69 -12.91 8.65
N THR A 10 -14.53 -13.31 9.20
CA THR A 10 -14.15 -13.04 10.59
C THR A 10 -13.16 -11.90 10.73
N VAL A 11 -12.79 -11.26 9.62
CA VAL A 11 -11.76 -10.22 9.56
C VAL A 11 -12.41 -8.84 9.42
N ARG A 12 -12.14 -7.95 10.36
CA ARG A 12 -12.45 -6.52 10.27
C ARG A 12 -11.28 -5.78 9.64
N LEU A 13 -11.51 -5.18 8.48
CA LEU A 13 -10.52 -4.50 7.67
C LEU A 13 -10.76 -2.98 7.64
N LEU A 14 -9.71 -2.20 7.77
CA LEU A 14 -9.71 -0.76 7.54
C LEU A 14 -8.86 -0.43 6.32
N ASP A 15 -9.41 0.33 5.38
CA ASP A 15 -8.69 0.89 4.24
C ASP A 15 -8.43 2.37 4.47
N VAL A 16 -7.18 2.74 4.69
CA VAL A 16 -6.78 4.14 4.94
C VAL A 16 -6.38 4.79 3.62
N GLY A 17 -7.02 5.92 3.30
CA GLY A 17 -6.92 6.54 1.98
C GLY A 17 -7.75 5.79 0.94
N CYS A 18 -8.95 5.37 1.32
CA CYS A 18 -9.78 4.48 0.49
C CYS A 18 -10.31 5.11 -0.81
N SER A 19 -10.07 6.40 -1.05
CA SER A 19 -10.55 7.15 -2.21
C SER A 19 -12.06 6.92 -2.45
N SER A 20 -12.47 6.67 -3.68
CA SER A 20 -13.87 6.34 -4.04
C SER A 20 -14.34 4.93 -3.63
N GLY A 21 -13.50 4.16 -2.93
CA GLY A 21 -13.87 2.88 -2.30
C GLY A 21 -13.75 1.65 -3.19
N ALA A 22 -13.01 1.69 -4.29
CA ALA A 22 -12.87 0.54 -5.20
C ALA A 22 -12.29 -0.71 -4.50
N PHE A 23 -11.28 -0.53 -3.64
CA PHE A 23 -10.71 -1.61 -2.85
C PHE A 23 -11.70 -2.11 -1.79
N LEU A 24 -12.40 -1.20 -1.10
CA LEU A 24 -13.42 -1.56 -0.10
C LEU A 24 -14.54 -2.41 -0.71
N GLN A 25 -15.04 -2.07 -1.90
CA GLN A 25 -16.03 -2.88 -2.61
C GLN A 25 -15.50 -4.30 -2.85
N SER A 26 -14.26 -4.43 -3.31
CA SER A 26 -13.63 -5.72 -3.54
C SER A 26 -13.48 -6.52 -2.24
N ALA A 27 -13.09 -5.87 -1.14
CA ALA A 27 -12.97 -6.51 0.16
C ALA A 27 -14.33 -7.02 0.68
N LEU A 28 -15.39 -6.22 0.56
CA LEU A 28 -16.75 -6.61 0.93
C LEU A 28 -17.25 -7.81 0.10
N HIS A 29 -17.01 -7.81 -1.22
CA HIS A 29 -17.36 -8.96 -2.08
C HIS A 29 -16.60 -10.24 -1.70
N LEU A 30 -15.39 -10.13 -1.15
CA LEU A 30 -14.62 -11.25 -0.64
C LEU A 30 -15.03 -11.67 0.78
N GLY A 31 -16.07 -11.02 1.33
CA GLY A 31 -16.66 -11.36 2.63
C GLY A 31 -16.00 -10.69 3.83
N PHE A 32 -15.11 -9.74 3.66
CA PHE A 32 -14.57 -8.97 4.78
C PHE A 32 -15.63 -8.04 5.36
N THR A 33 -15.55 -7.75 6.66
CA THR A 33 -16.19 -6.57 7.25
C THR A 33 -15.21 -5.40 7.05
N ALA A 34 -15.52 -4.45 6.15
CA ALA A 34 -14.58 -3.42 5.75
C ALA A 34 -15.18 -2.02 5.87
N GLU A 35 -14.35 -1.08 6.32
CA GLU A 35 -14.64 0.35 6.38
C GLU A 35 -13.42 1.15 5.95
N GLY A 36 -13.60 2.44 5.61
CA GLY A 36 -12.54 3.29 5.08
C GLY A 36 -12.37 4.61 5.81
N VAL A 37 -11.21 5.19 5.64
CA VAL A 37 -10.89 6.58 6.02
C VAL A 37 -10.38 7.30 4.77
N GLU A 38 -10.94 8.50 4.47
CA GLU A 38 -10.56 9.27 3.30
C GLU A 38 -10.61 10.78 3.59
N PRO A 39 -9.51 11.53 3.45
CA PRO A 39 -9.49 12.96 3.74
C PRO A 39 -10.20 13.81 2.67
N SER A 40 -10.30 13.35 1.42
CA SER A 40 -11.04 14.05 0.37
C SER A 40 -12.53 13.89 0.57
N ALA A 41 -13.22 15.01 0.83
CA ALA A 41 -14.68 15.02 1.04
C ALA A 41 -15.44 14.46 -0.17
N ASP A 42 -15.02 14.81 -1.39
CA ASP A 42 -15.67 14.39 -2.64
C ASP A 42 -15.47 12.87 -2.88
N ALA A 43 -14.26 12.35 -2.65
CA ALA A 43 -13.97 10.93 -2.78
C ALA A 43 -14.74 10.11 -1.73
N ALA A 44 -14.72 10.54 -0.47
CA ALA A 44 -15.47 9.91 0.61
C ALA A 44 -17.00 9.97 0.36
N GLN A 45 -17.52 11.06 -0.19
CA GLN A 45 -18.94 11.16 -0.57
C GLN A 45 -19.30 10.17 -1.67
N THR A 46 -18.43 10.03 -2.69
CA THR A 46 -18.61 9.06 -3.78
C THR A 46 -18.64 7.63 -3.23
N ALA A 47 -17.71 7.28 -2.33
CA ALA A 47 -17.69 5.97 -1.68
C ALA A 47 -18.98 5.72 -0.86
N ARG A 48 -19.43 6.68 -0.07
CA ARG A 48 -20.68 6.55 0.71
C ARG A 48 -21.91 6.45 -0.17
N ALA A 49 -21.96 7.17 -1.31
CA ALA A 49 -23.04 7.05 -2.29
C ALA A 49 -23.10 5.63 -2.91
N ALA A 50 -21.97 4.91 -2.96
CA ALA A 50 -21.91 3.51 -3.34
C ALA A 50 -22.24 2.52 -2.18
N GLY A 51 -22.73 3.03 -1.04
CA GLY A 51 -23.13 2.21 0.12
C GLY A 51 -21.99 1.79 1.06
N LEU A 52 -20.80 2.40 0.92
CA LEU A 52 -19.63 2.06 1.74
C LEU A 52 -19.62 2.86 3.05
N THR A 53 -19.09 2.26 4.11
CA THR A 53 -18.83 2.94 5.39
C THR A 53 -17.49 3.65 5.31
N VAL A 54 -17.49 4.99 5.26
CA VAL A 54 -16.28 5.80 5.14
C VAL A 54 -16.34 6.99 6.09
N PHE A 55 -15.30 7.12 6.93
CA PHE A 55 -15.04 8.33 7.71
C PHE A 55 -14.33 9.37 6.82
N THR A 56 -14.81 10.62 6.83
CA THR A 56 -14.15 11.72 6.11
C THR A 56 -13.16 12.43 7.02
N GLY A 57 -11.88 12.32 6.73
CA GLY A 57 -10.79 12.92 7.51
C GLY A 57 -9.55 12.04 7.51
N TYR A 58 -8.58 12.40 8.33
CA TYR A 58 -7.36 11.61 8.57
C TYR A 58 -7.61 10.53 9.62
N LEU A 59 -6.75 9.50 9.64
CA LEU A 59 -6.89 8.34 10.52
C LEU A 59 -7.00 8.73 12.00
N GLU A 60 -6.19 9.66 12.44
CA GLU A 60 -6.13 10.13 13.83
C GLU A 60 -7.44 10.82 14.26
N GLN A 61 -8.16 11.43 13.31
CA GLN A 61 -9.44 12.10 13.56
C GLN A 61 -10.60 11.11 13.74
N ALA A 62 -10.48 9.90 13.20
CA ALA A 62 -11.50 8.87 13.32
C ALA A 62 -11.59 8.28 14.75
N GLN A 63 -10.55 8.46 15.57
CA GLN A 63 -10.51 8.08 16.98
C GLN A 63 -10.91 6.60 17.23
N PHE A 64 -10.46 5.70 16.37
CA PHE A 64 -10.70 4.27 16.55
C PHE A 64 -10.12 3.76 17.88
N ALA A 65 -10.84 2.84 18.51
CA ALA A 65 -10.38 2.20 19.74
C ALA A 65 -9.13 1.33 19.49
N ASP A 66 -8.30 1.14 20.52
CA ASP A 66 -7.17 0.22 20.48
C ASP A 66 -7.63 -1.18 20.10
N ALA A 67 -6.80 -1.90 19.35
CA ALA A 67 -7.03 -3.29 18.99
C ALA A 67 -8.42 -3.56 18.37
N SER A 68 -8.89 -2.68 17.47
CA SER A 68 -10.21 -2.77 16.84
C SER A 68 -10.21 -3.46 15.47
N PHE A 69 -9.06 -3.50 14.77
CA PHE A 69 -8.97 -4.07 13.42
C PHE A 69 -8.07 -5.30 13.37
N ASP A 70 -8.40 -6.22 12.47
CA ASP A 70 -7.61 -7.42 12.18
C ASP A 70 -6.65 -7.18 11.03
N ALA A 71 -7.03 -6.30 10.09
CA ALA A 71 -6.23 -5.90 8.95
C ALA A 71 -6.39 -4.40 8.67
N ILE A 72 -5.31 -3.77 8.22
CA ILE A 72 -5.30 -2.40 7.73
C ILE A 72 -4.60 -2.38 6.36
N THR A 73 -5.07 -1.57 5.43
CA THR A 73 -4.41 -1.35 4.14
C THR A 73 -3.99 0.11 3.99
N LEU A 74 -2.75 0.32 3.51
CA LEU A 74 -2.15 1.58 3.13
C LEU A 74 -1.67 1.44 1.68
N ILE A 75 -2.57 1.68 0.72
CA ILE A 75 -2.29 1.46 -0.70
C ILE A 75 -1.90 2.77 -1.35
N GLU A 76 -0.62 2.91 -1.72
CA GLU A 76 -0.06 4.14 -2.32
C GLU A 76 -0.34 5.38 -1.45
N ILE A 77 -0.03 5.28 -0.16
CA ILE A 77 -0.27 6.34 0.83
C ILE A 77 1.04 6.86 1.44
N VAL A 78 1.93 5.95 1.87
CA VAL A 78 3.08 6.31 2.70
C VAL A 78 4.08 7.21 1.98
N GLU A 79 4.19 7.13 0.66
CA GLU A 79 5.04 7.97 -0.18
C GLU A 79 4.59 9.43 -0.25
N HIS A 80 3.32 9.71 0.03
CA HIS A 80 2.75 11.05 0.03
C HIS A 80 2.86 11.74 1.40
N LEU A 81 3.33 11.04 2.43
CA LEU A 81 3.37 11.55 3.79
C LEU A 81 4.74 12.08 4.17
N ARG A 82 4.75 13.21 4.87
CA ARG A 82 5.95 13.73 5.55
C ARG A 82 6.29 12.93 6.80
N ASP A 83 5.28 12.37 7.44
CA ASP A 83 5.39 11.59 8.67
C ASP A 83 4.65 10.26 8.56
N ALA A 84 5.25 9.32 7.83
CA ALA A 84 4.74 7.94 7.74
C ALA A 84 4.89 7.18 9.08
N HIS A 85 5.78 7.65 9.98
CA HIS A 85 5.97 7.04 11.28
C HIS A 85 4.73 7.20 12.17
N SER A 86 4.18 8.41 12.30
CA SER A 86 2.97 8.66 13.08
C SER A 86 1.77 7.88 12.55
N LEU A 87 1.59 7.80 11.23
CA LEU A 87 0.54 6.97 10.64
C LEU A 87 0.69 5.49 10.99
N LEU A 88 1.90 4.92 10.85
CA LEU A 88 2.14 3.51 11.18
C LEU A 88 2.04 3.22 12.69
N GLN A 89 2.39 4.16 13.57
CA GLN A 89 2.16 4.03 15.01
C GLN A 89 0.65 3.97 15.32
N GLU A 90 -0.15 4.82 14.69
CA GLU A 90 -1.61 4.79 14.85
C GLU A 90 -2.18 3.46 14.32
N CYS A 91 -1.73 3.00 13.15
CA CYS A 91 -2.10 1.67 12.65
C CYS A 91 -1.74 0.56 13.66
N ALA A 92 -0.54 0.60 14.24
CA ALA A 92 -0.11 -0.37 15.24
C ALA A 92 -0.99 -0.35 16.49
N ARG A 93 -1.44 0.84 16.94
CA ARG A 93 -2.33 1.00 18.08
C ARG A 93 -3.71 0.35 17.86
N ILE A 94 -4.31 0.63 16.71
CA ILE A 94 -5.67 0.18 16.40
C ILE A 94 -5.74 -1.26 15.86
N LEU A 95 -4.60 -1.86 15.43
CA LEU A 95 -4.51 -3.28 15.11
C LEU A 95 -4.65 -4.15 16.36
N LYS A 96 -5.35 -5.26 16.25
CA LYS A 96 -5.34 -6.34 17.25
C LYS A 96 -3.97 -7.02 17.31
N PRO A 97 -3.54 -7.61 18.45
CA PRO A 97 -2.40 -8.52 18.48
C PRO A 97 -2.52 -9.59 17.39
N GLY A 98 -1.46 -9.81 16.62
CA GLY A 98 -1.45 -10.68 15.45
C GLY A 98 -2.10 -10.11 14.19
N GLY A 99 -2.70 -8.92 14.26
CA GLY A 99 -3.24 -8.20 13.10
C GLY A 99 -2.14 -7.72 12.15
N VAL A 100 -2.49 -7.39 10.91
CA VAL A 100 -1.54 -7.08 9.84
C VAL A 100 -1.87 -5.75 9.15
N VAL A 101 -0.84 -4.91 8.95
CA VAL A 101 -0.88 -3.79 7.99
C VAL A 101 -0.28 -4.25 6.67
N LEU A 102 -1.01 -4.07 5.58
CA LEU A 102 -0.46 -4.13 4.22
C LEU A 102 -0.09 -2.71 3.78
N VAL A 103 1.17 -2.48 3.51
CA VAL A 103 1.67 -1.26 2.88
C VAL A 103 2.05 -1.57 1.45
N THR A 104 1.51 -0.81 0.48
CA THR A 104 2.01 -0.81 -0.90
C THR A 104 2.54 0.56 -1.25
N THR A 105 3.68 0.61 -1.95
CA THR A 105 4.34 1.86 -2.35
C THR A 105 5.35 1.57 -3.47
N PRO A 106 5.72 2.54 -4.31
CA PRO A 106 6.79 2.36 -5.28
C PRO A 106 8.14 2.04 -4.61
N ASN A 107 8.87 1.08 -5.17
CA ASN A 107 10.18 0.68 -4.68
C ASN A 107 11.29 1.55 -5.26
N ALA A 108 11.82 2.46 -4.46
CA ALA A 108 12.93 3.32 -4.86
C ALA A 108 14.23 2.56 -5.19
N HIS A 109 14.33 1.28 -4.82
CA HIS A 109 15.47 0.41 -5.12
C HIS A 109 15.19 -0.55 -6.30
N SER A 110 14.11 -0.33 -7.04
CA SER A 110 13.73 -1.15 -8.19
C SER A 110 14.72 -1.01 -9.35
N TRP A 111 14.78 -2.02 -10.22
CA TRP A 111 15.51 -1.91 -11.48
C TRP A 111 14.97 -0.77 -12.34
N THR A 112 13.67 -0.53 -12.32
CA THR A 112 13.04 0.60 -13.00
C THR A 112 13.60 1.94 -12.51
N ALA A 113 13.61 2.16 -11.20
CA ALA A 113 14.13 3.39 -10.60
C ALA A 113 15.62 3.60 -10.95
N ARG A 114 16.42 2.52 -10.89
CA ARG A 114 17.84 2.57 -11.25
C ARG A 114 18.10 2.88 -12.72
N ALA A 115 17.31 2.25 -13.63
CA ALA A 115 17.46 2.44 -15.08
C ALA A 115 17.01 3.85 -15.52
N MET A 116 15.95 4.39 -14.91
CA MET A 116 15.37 5.69 -15.27
C MET A 116 16.05 6.85 -14.54
N GLY A 117 16.66 6.62 -13.37
CA GLY A 117 17.28 7.65 -12.55
C GLY A 117 16.31 8.77 -12.24
N ALA A 118 16.71 10.03 -12.45
CA ALA A 118 15.87 11.20 -12.19
C ALA A 118 14.59 11.29 -13.04
N ARG A 119 14.45 10.46 -14.09
CA ARG A 119 13.24 10.38 -14.94
C ARG A 119 12.24 9.34 -14.46
N TRP A 120 12.55 8.64 -13.37
CA TRP A 120 11.60 7.68 -12.81
C TRP A 120 10.35 8.41 -12.29
N ALA A 121 9.18 7.95 -12.73
CA ALA A 121 7.90 8.55 -12.34
C ALA A 121 7.67 8.56 -10.82
N GLY A 122 8.24 7.58 -10.11
CA GLY A 122 8.24 7.58 -8.65
C GLY A 122 8.87 8.82 -7.99
N PHE A 123 9.69 9.60 -8.73
CA PHE A 123 10.22 10.88 -8.26
C PHE A 123 9.39 12.09 -8.73
N SER A 124 8.24 11.87 -9.38
CA SER A 124 7.38 12.96 -9.85
C SER A 124 6.78 13.71 -8.66
N LEU A 125 7.03 15.02 -8.62
CA LEU A 125 6.39 15.95 -7.68
C LEU A 125 5.06 16.52 -8.21
N ASN A 126 4.72 16.20 -9.48
CA ASN A 126 3.65 16.88 -10.20
C ASN A 126 2.33 16.09 -10.24
N ASP A 127 2.31 14.83 -9.83
CA ASP A 127 1.13 13.98 -9.89
C ASP A 127 0.44 13.92 -8.52
N MET A 128 -0.80 14.40 -8.45
CA MET A 128 -1.77 14.21 -7.36
C MET A 128 -1.21 14.27 -5.91
N GLY A 129 -0.36 15.26 -5.63
CA GLY A 129 0.24 15.45 -4.30
C GLY A 129 1.74 15.12 -4.21
N GLY A 130 2.34 14.59 -5.27
CA GLY A 130 3.78 14.28 -5.37
C GLY A 130 4.26 13.22 -4.37
N HIS A 131 5.24 12.42 -4.76
CA HIS A 131 5.93 11.52 -3.83
C HIS A 131 7.01 12.32 -3.08
N ILE A 132 6.91 12.41 -1.77
CA ILE A 132 7.84 13.13 -0.90
C ILE A 132 8.67 12.20 -0.01
N SER A 133 8.26 10.94 0.11
CA SER A 133 8.97 9.88 0.84
C SER A 133 9.24 8.69 -0.09
N PHE A 134 10.42 8.08 0.04
CA PHE A 134 10.85 7.01 -0.86
C PHE A 134 11.27 5.79 -0.06
N PHE A 135 10.61 4.68 -0.32
CA PHE A 135 10.82 3.44 0.42
C PHE A 135 11.48 2.35 -0.42
N ASN A 136 12.14 1.45 0.26
CA ASN A 136 12.65 0.19 -0.26
C ASN A 136 12.40 -0.91 0.79
N PRO A 137 12.62 -2.21 0.48
CA PRO A 137 12.39 -3.30 1.43
C PRO A 137 13.08 -3.12 2.79
N HIS A 138 14.27 -2.56 2.82
CA HIS A 138 15.00 -2.33 4.06
C HIS A 138 14.41 -1.17 4.89
N SER A 139 14.18 -0.02 4.25
CA SER A 139 13.69 1.18 4.97
C SER A 139 12.27 1.00 5.52
N ILE A 140 11.38 0.30 4.79
CA ILE A 140 10.02 0.03 5.31
C ILE A 140 10.06 -0.95 6.50
N GLY A 141 10.97 -1.93 6.49
CA GLY A 141 11.19 -2.83 7.63
C GLY A 141 11.72 -2.12 8.87
N LEU A 142 12.66 -1.18 8.69
CA LEU A 142 13.16 -0.34 9.79
C LEU A 142 12.05 0.55 10.37
N LEU A 143 11.23 1.16 9.50
CA LEU A 143 10.11 1.98 9.92
C LEU A 143 9.10 1.14 10.72
N ALA A 144 8.75 -0.05 10.23
CA ALA A 144 7.87 -0.98 10.94
C ALA A 144 8.38 -1.29 12.36
N THR A 145 9.66 -1.64 12.49
CA THR A 145 10.27 -1.95 13.79
C THR A 145 10.18 -0.76 14.77
N ARG A 146 10.41 0.46 14.29
CA ARG A 146 10.27 1.69 15.10
C ARG A 146 8.84 1.94 15.57
N CYS A 147 7.84 1.45 14.83
CA CYS A 147 6.43 1.55 15.19
C CYS A 147 5.91 0.36 16.00
N GLY A 148 6.78 -0.54 16.46
CA GLY A 148 6.39 -1.75 17.23
C GLY A 148 5.75 -2.85 16.37
N LEU A 149 5.92 -2.79 15.04
CA LEU A 149 5.47 -3.82 14.11
C LEU A 149 6.63 -4.72 13.71
N GLN A 150 6.35 -5.98 13.42
CA GLN A 150 7.30 -6.94 12.87
C GLN A 150 7.06 -7.13 11.40
N THR A 151 8.11 -7.24 10.62
CA THR A 151 8.01 -7.62 9.21
C THR A 151 7.62 -9.09 9.12
N HIS A 152 6.39 -9.38 8.71
CA HIS A 152 5.92 -10.73 8.44
C HIS A 152 6.41 -11.20 7.06
N HIS A 153 6.25 -10.36 6.04
CA HIS A 153 6.67 -10.64 4.67
C HIS A 153 6.85 -9.34 3.90
N ILE A 154 7.90 -9.27 3.08
CA ILE A 154 8.07 -8.21 2.09
C ILE A 154 8.28 -8.86 0.73
N GLU A 155 7.54 -8.43 -0.26
CA GLU A 155 7.76 -8.82 -1.64
C GLU A 155 7.77 -7.59 -2.56
N THR A 156 8.48 -7.73 -3.67
CA THR A 156 8.43 -6.74 -4.73
C THR A 156 7.90 -7.39 -5.99
N ARG A 157 7.11 -6.66 -6.76
CA ARG A 157 6.44 -7.16 -7.96
C ARG A 157 6.70 -6.23 -9.13
N ASN A 158 6.46 -6.75 -10.30
CA ASN A 158 6.49 -6.06 -11.57
C ASN A 158 7.85 -5.40 -11.89
N VAL A 159 8.22 -5.48 -13.15
CA VAL A 159 9.28 -4.67 -13.75
C VAL A 159 8.59 -3.78 -14.79
N ARG A 160 8.88 -2.47 -14.77
CA ARG A 160 8.33 -1.51 -15.71
C ARG A 160 9.48 -0.75 -16.33
N PHE A 161 9.59 -0.73 -17.65
CA PHE A 161 10.61 0.05 -18.36
C PHE A 161 10.07 1.38 -18.89
N PHE A 162 8.75 1.42 -19.19
CA PHE A 162 8.07 2.61 -19.69
C PHE A 162 6.65 2.67 -19.13
N GLU A 163 6.15 3.86 -18.93
CA GLU A 163 4.74 4.09 -18.67
C GLU A 163 3.96 4.18 -20.00
N ARG A 164 2.64 4.02 -19.90
CA ARG A 164 1.78 4.13 -21.09
C ARG A 164 1.95 5.50 -21.74
N GLY A 165 2.26 5.51 -23.04
CA GLY A 165 2.43 6.74 -23.82
C GLY A 165 3.84 7.29 -23.88
N GLN A 166 4.82 6.74 -23.13
CA GLN A 166 6.21 7.20 -23.17
C GLN A 166 7.04 6.67 -24.34
N CYS A 167 6.55 5.67 -25.06
CA CYS A 167 7.24 5.11 -26.23
C CYS A 167 6.24 4.61 -27.30
N ASN A 168 6.75 4.32 -28.50
CA ASN A 168 5.91 3.78 -29.57
C ASN A 168 5.38 2.39 -29.20
N PRO A 169 4.23 1.94 -29.81
CA PRO A 169 3.57 0.67 -29.47
C PRO A 169 4.47 -0.57 -29.62
N ALA A 170 5.34 -0.60 -30.62
CA ALA A 170 6.23 -1.73 -30.87
C ALA A 170 7.30 -1.85 -29.76
N LEU A 171 7.93 -0.73 -29.39
CA LEU A 171 8.90 -0.68 -28.29
C LEU A 171 8.23 -1.03 -26.95
N HIS A 172 6.99 -0.55 -26.74
CA HIS A 172 6.22 -0.91 -25.53
C HIS A 172 5.94 -2.42 -25.46
N ALA A 173 5.59 -3.06 -26.56
CA ALA A 173 5.35 -4.51 -26.61
C ALA A 173 6.62 -5.31 -26.28
N VAL A 174 7.77 -4.95 -26.87
CA VAL A 174 9.07 -5.58 -26.56
C VAL A 174 9.45 -5.37 -25.10
N ALA A 175 9.31 -4.15 -24.59
CA ALA A 175 9.60 -3.83 -23.18
C ALA A 175 8.70 -4.63 -22.22
N LYS A 176 7.43 -4.84 -22.58
CA LYS A 176 6.50 -5.66 -21.76
C LYS A 176 6.95 -7.12 -21.69
N ILE A 177 7.34 -7.72 -22.82
CA ILE A 177 7.86 -9.11 -22.84
C ILE A 177 9.14 -9.20 -21.98
N ALA A 178 10.07 -8.26 -22.14
CA ALA A 178 11.28 -8.22 -21.34
C ALA A 178 10.96 -8.05 -19.83
N ALA A 179 9.99 -7.21 -19.48
CA ALA A 179 9.53 -7.02 -18.11
C ALA A 179 8.95 -8.32 -17.53
N GLU A 180 8.14 -9.06 -18.29
CA GLU A 180 7.56 -10.34 -17.86
C GLU A 180 8.67 -11.38 -17.56
N LEU A 181 9.69 -11.48 -18.42
CA LEU A 181 10.83 -12.37 -18.22
C LEU A 181 11.67 -11.98 -16.96
N LEU A 182 11.75 -10.69 -16.69
CA LEU A 182 12.52 -10.16 -15.56
C LEU A 182 11.74 -10.11 -14.24
N ASN A 183 10.43 -10.27 -14.26
CA ASN A 183 9.60 -10.21 -13.05
C ASN A 183 10.03 -11.22 -11.98
N TRP A 184 10.31 -12.46 -12.37
CA TRP A 184 10.71 -13.50 -11.41
C TRP A 184 12.08 -13.22 -10.76
N PRO A 185 13.18 -12.95 -11.50
CA PRO A 185 14.46 -12.59 -10.89
C PRO A 185 14.39 -11.27 -10.12
N ALA A 186 13.63 -10.26 -10.57
CA ALA A 186 13.46 -9.01 -9.84
C ALA A 186 12.74 -9.23 -8.49
N ARG A 187 11.74 -10.11 -8.46
CA ARG A 187 11.03 -10.48 -7.24
C ARG A 187 11.96 -11.16 -6.23
N LEU A 188 12.78 -12.11 -6.69
CA LEU A 188 13.75 -12.78 -5.83
C LEU A 188 14.83 -11.83 -5.28
N ALA A 189 15.25 -10.86 -6.07
CA ALA A 189 16.25 -9.86 -5.70
C ALA A 189 15.68 -8.67 -4.90
N GLY A 190 14.35 -8.60 -4.66
CA GLY A 190 13.72 -7.45 -4.01
C GLY A 190 13.77 -6.16 -4.82
N THR A 191 13.90 -6.26 -6.16
CA THR A 191 14.11 -5.13 -7.08
C THR A 191 12.93 -4.90 -8.04
N GLY A 192 11.78 -5.51 -7.78
CA GLY A 192 10.53 -5.20 -8.48
C GLY A 192 10.09 -3.76 -8.23
N HIS A 193 9.25 -3.23 -9.11
CA HIS A 193 8.80 -1.84 -9.08
C HIS A 193 7.87 -1.54 -7.90
N ASP A 194 6.90 -2.41 -7.66
CA ASP A 194 5.91 -2.25 -6.61
C ASP A 194 6.37 -3.02 -5.35
N LEU A 195 6.43 -2.34 -4.23
CA LEU A 195 6.78 -2.93 -2.93
C LEU A 195 5.49 -3.22 -2.15
N HIS A 196 5.38 -4.44 -1.64
CA HIS A 196 4.30 -4.88 -0.78
C HIS A 196 4.90 -5.37 0.54
N ALA A 197 4.61 -4.67 1.63
CA ALA A 197 5.08 -5.03 2.97
C ALA A 197 3.89 -5.45 3.84
N TYR A 198 3.95 -6.66 4.37
CA TYR A 198 3.00 -7.20 5.35
C TYR A 198 3.64 -7.07 6.72
N LEU A 199 3.15 -6.13 7.51
CA LEU A 199 3.68 -5.75 8.81
C LEU A 199 2.70 -6.22 9.89
N GLN A 200 3.18 -7.02 10.84
CA GLN A 200 2.33 -7.66 11.84
C GLN A 200 2.53 -7.04 13.22
N ARG A 201 1.44 -6.78 13.93
CA ARG A 201 1.51 -6.49 15.36
C ARG A 201 1.86 -7.78 16.12
N PRO A 202 2.90 -7.79 16.98
CA PRO A 202 3.27 -8.97 17.74
C PRO A 202 2.09 -9.56 18.54
N LEU A 203 2.07 -10.88 18.67
CA LEU A 203 1.27 -11.56 19.68
C LEU A 203 1.97 -11.31 21.00
N GLN A 204 1.34 -10.61 21.93
CA GLN A 204 1.91 -10.47 23.29
C GLN A 204 1.96 -11.80 24.00
#